data_a9c7ef637d7e739b6c9d0612a879bddb
#
_entry.id   a9c7ef637d7e739b6c9d0612a879bddb
#
_cell.length_a   1.000
_cell.length_b   1.000
_cell.length_c   1.000
_cell.angle_alpha   90.00
_cell.angle_beta   90.00
_cell.angle_gamma   90.00
#
_symmetry.space_group_name_H-M   'P 1'
#
loop_
_entity.id
_entity.type
_entity.pdbx_description
1 polymer ?
#
loop_
_entity_poly.entity_id
_entity_poly.type
_entity_poly.pdbx_seq_one_letter_code
_entity_poly.pdbx_strand_id
1 'polypeptide(L)'
;MTTCVNITQLFQTPTAVNQRSRFVVHDRRIRLFRRPDSQHWQCRFKLDNGAWHQATTGTIVVQEAETRAIAIYETVRIRVGNDLAIRTKAFHRVAAEEVEALRHARAGRLSKQTTGDYIFVIERYLTPFFGRYHFGELTQDLVDDFARWRISEMGREPKYYTQRHHASAFNRVLQRAKTQGLITSGMAVPAMQVAGDRGEARPSFSQQEIDHLLSFVPAWVAQARLSRTQRFYEMKMLCWHYVEFLLYTGIRAGTESRSVRWRNLQWHHAEGRRYLRVWVSGKTGPRYLIARDALVESLERLMIWQGYDYANLDAMIRAGVDRRIFVMPAGDQPYELSGVFGRLLRDSGLLQDAADKTRTLYSLRHTYATFALADGIPIHTLARQMGTSVGMIERHYSKLTPMLSAERLA
;
A
#
# COMPACT_ATOMS: atom_id res chain seq x y z
N MET A 1 92.02 -9.98 29.91
CA MET A 1 91.66 -9.48 28.58
C MET A 1 90.28 -10.07 28.19
N THR A 2 89.25 -9.34 28.52
CA THR A 2 87.89 -9.81 28.38
C THR A 2 87.24 -9.03 27.21
N THR A 3 86.99 -9.74 26.16
CA THR A 3 86.38 -9.20 24.93
C THR A 3 84.92 -9.02 25.14
N CYS A 4 84.42 -7.78 25.22
CA CYS A 4 82.98 -7.45 25.17
C CYS A 4 82.43 -7.71 23.80
N VAL A 5 81.52 -8.68 23.70
CA VAL A 5 80.69 -8.89 22.52
C VAL A 5 79.54 -7.90 22.54
N ASN A 6 79.45 -7.13 21.50
CA ASN A 6 78.47 -6.04 21.32
C ASN A 6 77.10 -6.61 20.91
N ILE A 7 76.10 -6.60 21.78
CA ILE A 7 74.74 -7.15 21.62
C ILE A 7 73.81 -6.24 20.79
N THR A 8 74.34 -5.31 20.03
CA THR A 8 73.52 -4.33 19.31
C THR A 8 73.09 -4.74 17.89
N GLN A 9 73.27 -5.98 17.49
CA GLN A 9 72.96 -6.44 16.15
C GLN A 9 71.76 -7.40 16.05
N LEU A 10 70.97 -7.60 17.12
CA LEU A 10 69.87 -8.60 17.11
C LEU A 10 68.47 -8.00 17.07
N PHE A 11 68.31 -6.70 16.93
CA PHE A 11 67.02 -6.05 16.66
C PHE A 11 67.03 -5.22 15.40
N GLN A 12 67.21 -5.93 14.27
CA GLN A 12 66.74 -5.35 13.02
C GLN A 12 65.22 -5.42 12.98
N THR A 13 64.56 -4.28 13.26
CA THR A 13 63.18 -4.06 12.93
C THR A 13 62.92 -4.48 11.50
N PRO A 14 61.87 -5.26 11.18
CA PRO A 14 61.58 -5.59 9.79
C PRO A 14 61.22 -4.28 9.10
N THR A 15 62.08 -3.85 8.23
CA THR A 15 61.86 -2.73 7.29
C THR A 15 60.52 -2.93 6.63
N ALA A 16 59.67 -1.93 6.70
CA ALA A 16 58.37 -1.88 6.05
C ALA A 16 58.49 -2.36 4.62
N VAL A 17 57.98 -3.56 4.35
CA VAL A 17 57.90 -4.14 3.00
C VAL A 17 56.80 -3.40 2.27
N ASN A 18 57.13 -2.25 1.75
CA ASN A 18 56.34 -1.50 0.80
C ASN A 18 56.52 -2.22 -0.57
N GLN A 19 56.06 -3.44 -0.69
CA GLN A 19 56.01 -4.15 -1.96
C GLN A 19 54.56 -4.43 -2.30
N ARG A 20 54.12 -3.82 -3.35
CA ARG A 20 52.96 -4.23 -4.16
C ARG A 20 53.26 -5.63 -4.71
N SER A 21 53.24 -6.65 -3.85
CA SER A 21 53.45 -8.03 -4.22
C SER A 21 52.34 -8.43 -5.22
N ARG A 22 52.71 -8.60 -6.47
CA ARG A 22 51.80 -9.05 -7.52
C ARG A 22 52.26 -10.42 -7.97
N PHE A 23 51.43 -11.41 -7.78
CA PHE A 23 51.63 -12.77 -8.27
C PHE A 23 50.60 -13.06 -9.35
N VAL A 24 50.99 -13.88 -10.32
CA VAL A 24 50.11 -14.34 -11.40
C VAL A 24 50.05 -15.85 -11.30
N VAL A 25 48.87 -16.38 -11.14
CA VAL A 25 48.59 -17.81 -10.98
C VAL A 25 47.63 -18.31 -12.06
N HIS A 26 47.50 -19.62 -12.21
CA HIS A 26 46.56 -20.28 -13.13
C HIS A 26 46.70 -19.76 -14.57
N ASP A 27 47.81 -20.09 -15.20
CA ASP A 27 48.16 -19.72 -16.60
C ASP A 27 48.02 -18.20 -16.89
N ARG A 28 48.44 -17.37 -15.95
CA ARG A 28 48.38 -15.90 -16.01
C ARG A 28 46.97 -15.32 -16.04
N ARG A 29 45.94 -16.09 -15.73
CA ARG A 29 44.55 -15.62 -15.73
C ARG A 29 44.17 -14.88 -14.48
N ILE A 30 44.76 -15.21 -13.31
CA ILE A 30 44.44 -14.65 -12.02
C ILE A 30 45.60 -13.81 -11.51
N ARG A 31 45.35 -12.58 -11.08
CA ARG A 31 46.33 -11.69 -10.42
C ARG A 31 46.04 -11.65 -8.93
N LEU A 32 47.01 -12.02 -8.10
CA LEU A 32 46.98 -11.81 -6.65
C LEU A 32 47.70 -10.50 -6.32
N PHE A 33 47.13 -9.73 -5.38
CA PHE A 33 47.68 -8.48 -4.89
C PHE A 33 47.19 -8.17 -3.46
N ARG A 34 47.90 -7.29 -2.76
CA ARG A 34 47.44 -6.76 -1.49
C ARG A 34 46.99 -5.31 -1.67
N ARG A 35 45.98 -4.92 -0.93
CA ARG A 35 45.58 -3.52 -0.81
C ARG A 35 46.34 -2.87 0.34
N PRO A 36 46.59 -1.53 0.31
CA PRO A 36 47.26 -0.84 1.41
C PRO A 36 46.50 -0.93 2.75
N ASP A 37 45.18 -1.04 2.68
CA ASP A 37 44.21 -1.06 3.77
C ASP A 37 43.81 -2.46 4.24
N SER A 38 44.42 -3.52 3.69
CA SER A 38 44.04 -4.91 3.99
C SER A 38 45.24 -5.85 4.05
N GLN A 39 45.32 -6.64 5.10
CA GLN A 39 46.33 -7.70 5.24
C GLN A 39 46.01 -8.94 4.36
N HIS A 40 44.74 -9.11 3.98
CA HIS A 40 44.33 -10.25 3.17
C HIS A 40 44.66 -10.08 1.70
N TRP A 41 45.06 -11.20 1.08
CA TRP A 41 45.27 -11.27 -0.37
C TRP A 41 43.95 -11.04 -1.10
N GLN A 42 44.01 -10.31 -2.21
CA GLN A 42 42.94 -10.08 -3.15
C GLN A 42 43.26 -10.80 -4.44
N CYS A 43 42.26 -11.36 -5.12
CA CYS A 43 42.38 -11.87 -6.47
C CYS A 43 41.62 -11.01 -7.47
N ARG A 44 42.15 -10.88 -8.67
CA ARG A 44 41.50 -10.17 -9.80
C ARG A 44 41.71 -10.96 -11.08
N PHE A 45 40.66 -11.17 -11.85
CA PHE A 45 40.69 -11.84 -13.13
C PHE A 45 39.65 -11.27 -14.09
N LYS A 46 39.83 -11.52 -15.37
CA LYS A 46 38.90 -11.12 -16.43
C LYS A 46 37.96 -12.26 -16.75
N LEU A 47 36.69 -12.00 -16.86
CA LEU A 47 35.64 -12.94 -17.23
C LEU A 47 35.54 -13.06 -18.76
N ASP A 48 34.91 -14.13 -19.26
CA ASP A 48 34.75 -14.39 -20.70
C ASP A 48 33.90 -13.29 -21.39
N ASN A 49 33.00 -12.62 -20.64
CA ASN A 49 32.25 -11.46 -21.11
C ASN A 49 33.05 -10.14 -21.11
N GLY A 50 34.35 -10.19 -20.83
CA GLY A 50 35.27 -9.05 -20.80
C GLY A 50 35.25 -8.23 -19.48
N ALA A 51 34.33 -8.50 -18.56
CA ALA A 51 34.26 -7.80 -17.29
C ALA A 51 35.36 -8.25 -16.32
N TRP A 52 35.84 -7.30 -15.49
CA TRP A 52 36.80 -7.62 -14.44
C TRP A 52 36.06 -8.02 -13.14
N HIS A 53 36.48 -9.18 -12.58
CA HIS A 53 36.04 -9.61 -11.26
C HIS A 53 37.17 -9.47 -10.24
N GLN A 54 36.85 -9.06 -9.03
CA GLN A 54 37.80 -8.94 -7.91
C GLN A 54 37.15 -9.44 -6.64
N ALA A 55 37.86 -10.26 -5.86
CA ALA A 55 37.41 -10.80 -4.59
C ALA A 55 38.56 -10.91 -3.58
N THR A 56 38.24 -10.98 -2.30
CA THR A 56 39.19 -11.31 -1.24
C THR A 56 39.36 -12.83 -1.16
N THR A 57 40.59 -13.29 -0.95
CA THR A 57 40.84 -14.70 -0.63
C THR A 57 40.63 -15.05 0.84
N GLY A 58 40.48 -14.04 1.71
CA GLY A 58 40.24 -14.21 3.13
C GLY A 58 41.43 -14.81 3.90
N THR A 59 42.62 -14.78 3.34
CA THR A 59 43.87 -15.29 3.98
C THR A 59 45.04 -14.33 3.77
N ILE A 60 45.99 -14.36 4.69
CA ILE A 60 47.27 -13.63 4.61
C ILE A 60 48.39 -14.49 4.05
N VAL A 61 48.22 -15.81 3.97
CA VAL A 61 49.19 -16.80 3.48
C VAL A 61 49.07 -16.90 1.97
N VAL A 62 50.16 -16.70 1.23
CA VAL A 62 50.16 -16.64 -0.24
C VAL A 62 49.77 -17.96 -0.91
N GLN A 63 50.26 -19.09 -0.43
CA GLN A 63 49.95 -20.41 -0.98
C GLN A 63 48.45 -20.74 -0.84
N GLU A 64 47.89 -20.43 0.32
CA GLU A 64 46.47 -20.60 0.57
C GLU A 64 45.63 -19.63 -0.30
N ALA A 65 46.14 -18.40 -0.50
CA ALA A 65 45.51 -17.42 -1.35
C ALA A 65 45.44 -17.85 -2.82
N GLU A 66 46.49 -18.54 -3.32
CA GLU A 66 46.51 -19.13 -4.65
C GLU A 66 45.41 -20.17 -4.84
N THR A 67 45.34 -21.14 -3.90
CA THR A 67 44.30 -22.18 -3.93
C THR A 67 42.91 -21.62 -3.91
N ARG A 68 42.64 -20.67 -2.98
CA ARG A 68 41.36 -20.02 -2.87
C ARG A 68 41.00 -19.13 -4.07
N ALA A 69 41.98 -18.46 -4.64
CA ALA A 69 41.77 -17.64 -5.84
C ALA A 69 41.39 -18.48 -7.06
N ILE A 70 41.99 -19.68 -7.23
CA ILE A 70 41.61 -20.63 -8.29
C ILE A 70 40.18 -21.12 -8.05
N ALA A 71 39.82 -21.52 -6.84
CA ALA A 71 38.47 -21.94 -6.50
C ALA A 71 37.41 -20.82 -6.73
N ILE A 72 37.75 -19.58 -6.40
CA ILE A 72 36.89 -18.40 -6.68
C ILE A 72 36.74 -18.23 -8.21
N TYR A 73 37.83 -18.30 -8.98
CA TYR A 73 37.81 -18.16 -10.43
C TYR A 73 36.92 -19.21 -11.10
N GLU A 74 37.09 -20.47 -10.75
CA GLU A 74 36.29 -21.58 -11.31
C GLU A 74 34.81 -21.42 -10.94
N THR A 75 34.51 -21.09 -9.68
CA THR A 75 33.13 -20.85 -9.22
C THR A 75 32.48 -19.73 -10.00
N VAL A 76 33.18 -18.59 -10.17
CA VAL A 76 32.64 -17.42 -10.88
C VAL A 76 32.48 -17.74 -12.37
N ARG A 77 33.41 -18.44 -12.98
CA ARG A 77 33.35 -18.83 -14.39
C ARG A 77 32.15 -19.75 -14.68
N ILE A 78 31.92 -20.76 -13.83
CA ILE A 78 30.75 -21.64 -13.93
C ILE A 78 29.46 -20.82 -13.78
N ARG A 79 29.42 -19.91 -12.84
CA ARG A 79 28.22 -19.04 -12.63
C ARG A 79 27.94 -18.16 -13.84
N VAL A 80 28.98 -17.54 -14.40
CA VAL A 80 28.83 -16.69 -15.60
C VAL A 80 28.42 -17.53 -16.82
N GLY A 81 29.03 -18.69 -17.01
CA GLY A 81 28.69 -19.60 -18.13
C GLY A 81 27.25 -20.11 -18.07
N ASN A 82 26.67 -20.21 -16.86
CA ASN A 82 25.25 -20.57 -16.63
C ASN A 82 24.35 -19.40 -16.39
N ASP A 83 24.79 -18.18 -16.67
CA ASP A 83 24.05 -16.92 -16.42
C ASP A 83 23.52 -16.80 -14.98
N LEU A 84 24.30 -17.23 -14.01
CA LEU A 84 23.98 -17.12 -12.58
C LEU A 84 24.66 -15.90 -11.96
N ALA A 85 24.00 -15.30 -10.97
CA ALA A 85 24.53 -14.14 -10.25
C ALA A 85 25.87 -14.46 -9.56
N ILE A 86 26.90 -13.65 -9.83
CA ILE A 86 28.23 -13.79 -9.23
C ILE A 86 28.23 -13.40 -7.75
N ARG A 87 27.43 -12.40 -7.39
CA ARG A 87 27.28 -11.90 -6.02
C ARG A 87 26.03 -12.47 -5.40
N THR A 88 26.12 -12.87 -4.15
CA THR A 88 24.97 -13.31 -3.36
C THR A 88 24.73 -12.34 -2.19
N LYS A 89 23.51 -12.15 -1.85
CA LYS A 89 23.09 -11.32 -0.70
C LYS A 89 21.87 -11.95 -0.05
N ALA A 90 21.82 -11.96 1.27
CA ALA A 90 20.66 -12.48 1.97
C ALA A 90 19.43 -11.58 1.75
N PHE A 91 18.25 -12.19 1.69
CA PHE A 91 16.98 -11.51 1.42
C PHE A 91 16.74 -10.34 2.39
N HIS A 92 17.01 -10.52 3.70
CA HIS A 92 16.75 -9.47 4.70
C HIS A 92 17.50 -8.16 4.41
N ARG A 93 18.69 -8.21 3.80
CA ARG A 93 19.47 -7.01 3.47
C ARG A 93 18.83 -6.21 2.35
N VAL A 94 18.40 -6.89 1.29
CA VAL A 94 17.71 -6.23 0.16
C VAL A 94 16.32 -5.76 0.57
N ALA A 95 15.63 -6.54 1.40
CA ALA A 95 14.35 -6.16 1.98
C ALA A 95 14.45 -4.88 2.81
N ALA A 96 15.50 -4.76 3.66
CA ALA A 96 15.76 -3.55 4.43
C ALA A 96 16.02 -2.33 3.53
N GLU A 97 16.78 -2.48 2.46
CA GLU A 97 17.02 -1.41 1.49
C GLU A 97 15.73 -1.00 0.75
N GLU A 98 14.83 -1.96 0.44
CA GLU A 98 13.54 -1.63 -0.15
C GLU A 98 12.64 -0.89 0.84
N VAL A 99 12.63 -1.30 2.11
CA VAL A 99 11.89 -0.62 3.17
C VAL A 99 12.36 0.81 3.35
N GLU A 100 13.68 1.06 3.37
CA GLU A 100 14.24 2.41 3.45
C GLU A 100 13.81 3.27 2.24
N ALA A 101 13.89 2.74 1.03
CA ALA A 101 13.43 3.44 -0.16
C ALA A 101 11.93 3.77 -0.10
N LEU A 102 11.12 2.85 0.41
CA LEU A 102 9.68 3.06 0.63
C LEU A 102 9.41 4.10 1.72
N ARG A 103 10.20 4.14 2.80
CA ARG A 103 10.10 5.16 3.85
C ARG A 103 10.45 6.55 3.30
N HIS A 104 11.52 6.68 2.54
CA HIS A 104 11.88 7.93 1.87
C HIS A 104 10.78 8.40 0.91
N ALA A 105 10.25 7.51 0.08
CA ALA A 105 9.12 7.82 -0.79
C ALA A 105 7.87 8.24 -0.01
N ARG A 106 7.66 7.70 1.19
CA ARG A 106 6.53 8.05 2.07
C ARG A 106 6.69 9.42 2.73
N ALA A 107 7.88 9.87 3.01
CA ALA A 107 8.14 11.19 3.56
C ALA A 107 7.81 12.32 2.56
N GLY A 108 7.75 12.04 1.27
CA GLY A 108 7.30 12.97 0.23
C GLY A 108 5.78 13.20 0.25
N ARG A 109 5.34 14.39 -0.19
CA ARG A 109 3.92 14.82 -0.18
C ARG A 109 2.94 13.94 -0.96
N LEU A 110 3.41 12.99 -1.77
CA LEU A 110 2.62 12.11 -2.64
C LEU A 110 2.56 10.65 -2.16
N SER A 111 2.84 10.40 -0.89
CA SER A 111 2.85 9.05 -0.33
C SER A 111 1.48 8.39 -0.39
N LYS A 112 1.38 7.29 -1.12
CA LYS A 112 0.18 6.44 -1.15
C LYS A 112 0.15 5.55 0.10
N GLN A 113 -1.02 5.33 0.68
CA GLN A 113 -1.24 4.38 1.79
C GLN A 113 -0.62 3.00 1.51
N THR A 114 -0.72 2.54 0.26
CA THR A 114 -0.12 1.28 -0.24
C THR A 114 1.37 1.14 0.07
N THR A 115 2.12 2.25 0.18
CA THR A 115 3.54 2.24 0.55
C THR A 115 3.74 1.73 1.99
N GLY A 116 2.89 2.19 2.91
CA GLY A 116 2.90 1.70 4.30
C GLY A 116 2.52 0.22 4.40
N ASP A 117 1.55 -0.20 3.58
CA ASP A 117 1.12 -1.59 3.52
C ASP A 117 2.24 -2.52 3.04
N TYR A 118 3.04 -2.09 2.03
CA TYR A 118 4.21 -2.87 1.59
C TYR A 118 5.29 -2.97 2.66
N ILE A 119 5.61 -1.87 3.36
CA ILE A 119 6.56 -1.88 4.48
C ILE A 119 6.10 -2.90 5.52
N PHE A 120 4.85 -2.82 5.95
CA PHE A 120 4.27 -3.76 6.92
C PHE A 120 4.40 -5.22 6.47
N VAL A 121 4.07 -5.52 5.22
CA VAL A 121 4.18 -6.89 4.67
C VAL A 121 5.62 -7.37 4.65
N ILE A 122 6.56 -6.53 4.21
CA ILE A 122 7.99 -6.89 4.14
C ILE A 122 8.53 -7.18 5.55
N GLU A 123 8.25 -6.31 6.52
CA GLU A 123 8.77 -6.44 7.88
C GLU A 123 8.09 -7.56 8.68
N ARG A 124 6.77 -7.70 8.57
CA ARG A 124 5.98 -8.64 9.40
C ARG A 124 5.94 -10.07 8.87
N TYR A 125 6.04 -10.24 7.54
CA TYR A 125 5.87 -11.55 6.92
C TYR A 125 7.06 -12.00 6.07
N LEU A 126 7.57 -11.14 5.16
CA LEU A 126 8.59 -11.58 4.21
C LEU A 126 9.97 -11.74 4.87
N THR A 127 10.39 -10.77 5.67
CA THR A 127 11.70 -10.81 6.34
C THR A 127 11.80 -11.93 7.37
N PRO A 128 10.81 -12.20 8.23
CA PRO A 128 10.88 -13.31 9.16
C PRO A 128 11.00 -14.68 8.49
N PHE A 129 10.35 -14.87 7.35
CA PHE A 129 10.39 -16.15 6.64
C PHE A 129 11.59 -16.28 5.69
N PHE A 130 11.74 -15.32 4.76
CA PHE A 130 12.76 -15.38 3.70
C PHE A 130 14.11 -14.83 4.13
N GLY A 131 14.21 -14.10 5.23
CA GLY A 131 15.35 -13.23 5.56
C GLY A 131 16.71 -13.92 5.57
N ARG A 132 16.78 -15.18 5.95
CA ARG A 132 18.02 -15.98 6.02
C ARG A 132 18.50 -16.48 4.68
N TYR A 133 17.61 -16.63 3.71
CA TYR A 133 17.94 -17.21 2.41
C TYR A 133 18.61 -16.20 1.48
N HIS A 134 19.53 -16.67 0.65
CA HIS A 134 20.08 -15.90 -0.45
C HIS A 134 19.18 -16.00 -1.69
N PHE A 135 19.26 -15.03 -2.61
CA PHE A 135 18.37 -15.00 -3.78
C PHE A 135 18.52 -16.23 -4.69
N GLY A 136 19.68 -16.85 -4.73
CA GLY A 136 19.89 -18.11 -5.48
C GLY A 136 19.23 -19.33 -4.84
N GLU A 137 18.77 -19.23 -3.59
CA GLU A 137 18.11 -20.31 -2.84
C GLU A 137 16.59 -20.19 -2.87
N LEU A 138 16.07 -19.10 -3.45
CA LEU A 138 14.62 -18.88 -3.55
C LEU A 138 14.03 -19.77 -4.65
N THR A 139 13.53 -20.93 -4.26
CA THR A 139 12.82 -21.87 -5.13
C THR A 139 11.31 -21.64 -5.07
N GLN A 140 10.56 -22.22 -6.02
CA GLN A 140 9.10 -22.20 -5.98
C GLN A 140 8.57 -22.94 -4.75
N ASP A 141 9.16 -24.08 -4.38
CA ASP A 141 8.78 -24.83 -3.18
C ASP A 141 8.91 -24.00 -1.91
N LEU A 142 9.97 -23.20 -1.80
CA LEU A 142 10.14 -22.28 -0.65
C LEU A 142 9.06 -21.19 -0.61
N VAL A 143 8.59 -20.71 -1.76
CA VAL A 143 7.48 -19.74 -1.84
C VAL A 143 6.15 -20.41 -1.49
N ASP A 144 5.97 -21.66 -1.83
CA ASP A 144 4.78 -22.46 -1.46
C ASP A 144 4.80 -22.79 0.06
N ASP A 145 5.98 -23.05 0.64
CA ASP A 145 6.16 -23.15 2.09
C ASP A 145 5.78 -21.84 2.81
N PHE A 146 6.16 -20.71 2.25
CA PHE A 146 5.73 -19.40 2.78
C PHE A 146 4.20 -19.28 2.79
N ALA A 147 3.52 -19.78 1.79
CA ALA A 147 2.05 -19.71 1.76
C ALA A 147 1.43 -20.49 2.93
N ARG A 148 1.97 -21.68 3.27
CA ARG A 148 1.56 -22.48 4.43
C ARG A 148 1.90 -21.81 5.76
N TRP A 149 3.13 -21.34 5.90
CA TRP A 149 3.59 -20.62 7.08
C TRP A 149 2.74 -19.36 7.33
N ARG A 150 2.43 -18.59 6.28
CA ARG A 150 1.61 -17.39 6.36
C ARG A 150 0.21 -17.66 6.90
N ILE A 151 -0.43 -18.75 6.50
CA ILE A 151 -1.74 -19.18 7.03
C ILE A 151 -1.64 -19.42 8.53
N SER A 152 -0.63 -20.16 8.97
CA SER A 152 -0.36 -20.42 10.40
C SER A 152 -0.12 -19.12 11.17
N GLU A 153 0.70 -18.22 10.64
CA GLU A 153 1.05 -16.94 11.28
C GLU A 153 -0.15 -15.98 11.38
N MET A 154 -1.07 -16.02 10.41
CA MET A 154 -2.28 -15.21 10.39
C MET A 154 -3.44 -15.82 11.17
N GLY A 155 -3.38 -17.10 11.52
CA GLY A 155 -4.46 -17.86 12.13
C GLY A 155 -5.70 -18.03 11.23
N ARG A 156 -5.58 -17.72 9.94
CA ARG A 156 -6.65 -17.84 8.94
C ARG A 156 -6.10 -17.81 7.52
N GLU A 157 -6.86 -18.32 6.58
CA GLU A 157 -6.55 -18.18 5.17
C GLU A 157 -6.65 -16.69 4.72
N PRO A 158 -5.60 -16.16 4.07
CA PRO A 158 -5.61 -14.80 3.59
C PRO A 158 -6.53 -14.64 2.38
N LYS A 159 -7.38 -13.61 2.38
CA LYS A 159 -8.23 -13.28 1.23
C LYS A 159 -7.39 -12.89 0.01
N TYR A 160 -7.96 -13.03 -1.19
CA TYR A 160 -7.34 -12.71 -2.47
C TYR A 160 -6.53 -11.41 -2.47
N TYR A 161 -7.10 -10.30 -2.01
CA TYR A 161 -6.40 -9.02 -1.99
C TYR A 161 -5.23 -8.97 -0.99
N THR A 162 -5.31 -9.69 0.12
CA THR A 162 -4.19 -9.84 1.06
C THR A 162 -3.05 -10.62 0.40
N GLN A 163 -3.36 -11.74 -0.27
CA GLN A 163 -2.36 -12.51 -1.01
C GLN A 163 -1.71 -11.68 -2.11
N ARG A 164 -2.52 -10.93 -2.88
CA ARG A 164 -2.02 -10.03 -3.92
C ARG A 164 -1.10 -8.93 -3.37
N HIS A 165 -1.40 -8.38 -2.20
CA HIS A 165 -0.53 -7.40 -1.54
C HIS A 165 0.81 -8.02 -1.13
N HIS A 166 0.80 -9.24 -0.59
CA HIS A 166 2.01 -9.96 -0.23
C HIS A 166 2.85 -10.28 -1.48
N ALA A 167 2.22 -10.77 -2.56
CA ALA A 167 2.90 -11.01 -3.83
C ALA A 167 3.52 -9.73 -4.41
N SER A 168 2.79 -8.60 -4.34
CA SER A 168 3.30 -7.32 -4.81
C SER A 168 4.51 -6.83 -3.99
N ALA A 169 4.48 -6.99 -2.66
CA ALA A 169 5.59 -6.64 -1.78
C ALA A 169 6.82 -7.54 -2.03
N PHE A 170 6.62 -8.84 -2.21
CA PHE A 170 7.66 -9.79 -2.57
C PHE A 170 8.32 -9.43 -3.91
N ASN A 171 7.51 -9.19 -4.95
CA ASN A 171 8.00 -8.80 -6.26
C ASN A 171 8.79 -7.49 -6.23
N ARG A 172 8.49 -6.55 -5.33
CA ARG A 172 9.30 -5.33 -5.16
C ARG A 172 10.71 -5.66 -4.66
N VAL A 173 10.84 -6.54 -3.66
CA VAL A 173 12.14 -6.99 -3.16
C VAL A 173 12.92 -7.74 -4.25
N LEU A 174 12.25 -8.63 -5.01
CA LEU A 174 12.87 -9.34 -6.15
C LEU A 174 13.33 -8.35 -7.23
N GLN A 175 12.54 -7.35 -7.56
CA GLN A 175 12.91 -6.33 -8.55
C GLN A 175 14.13 -5.53 -8.10
N ARG A 176 14.23 -5.16 -6.83
CA ARG A 176 15.43 -4.53 -6.27
C ARG A 176 16.64 -5.44 -6.37
N ALA A 177 16.50 -6.73 -6.03
CA ALA A 177 17.56 -7.73 -6.18
C ALA A 177 18.00 -7.87 -7.64
N LYS A 178 17.06 -7.86 -8.59
CA LYS A 178 17.35 -7.88 -10.02
C LYS A 178 18.13 -6.65 -10.47
N THR A 179 17.74 -5.46 -10.03
CA THR A 179 18.48 -4.21 -10.32
C THR A 179 19.91 -4.23 -9.77
N GLN A 180 20.14 -4.95 -8.67
CA GLN A 180 21.48 -5.14 -8.08
C GLN A 180 22.29 -6.28 -8.72
N GLY A 181 21.75 -6.97 -9.73
CA GLY A 181 22.41 -8.10 -10.39
C GLY A 181 22.50 -9.36 -9.51
N LEU A 182 21.64 -9.46 -8.47
CA LEU A 182 21.56 -10.64 -7.60
C LEU A 182 20.65 -11.73 -8.18
N ILE A 183 19.81 -11.35 -9.13
CA ILE A 183 18.96 -12.23 -9.95
C ILE A 183 19.28 -11.90 -11.40
N THR A 184 19.70 -12.93 -12.15
CA THR A 184 20.04 -12.84 -13.58
C THR A 184 18.98 -13.52 -14.44
N SER A 185 19.06 -13.37 -15.76
CA SER A 185 18.10 -13.96 -16.70
C SER A 185 18.10 -15.50 -16.69
N GLY A 186 19.24 -16.12 -16.35
CA GLY A 186 19.35 -17.59 -16.21
C GLY A 186 18.78 -18.17 -14.92
N MET A 187 18.34 -17.32 -13.97
CA MET A 187 17.76 -17.78 -12.71
C MET A 187 16.25 -17.86 -12.82
N ALA A 188 15.66 -18.99 -12.43
CA ALA A 188 14.22 -19.10 -12.23
C ALA A 188 13.78 -18.16 -11.10
N VAL A 189 12.83 -17.28 -11.38
CA VAL A 189 12.28 -16.36 -10.38
C VAL A 189 10.97 -16.93 -9.87
N PRO A 190 10.90 -17.34 -8.57
CA PRO A 190 9.66 -17.90 -8.04
C PRO A 190 8.58 -16.84 -7.92
N ALA A 191 7.32 -17.25 -8.09
CA ALA A 191 6.16 -16.37 -8.03
C ALA A 191 5.18 -16.80 -6.94
N MET A 192 4.69 -15.84 -6.15
CA MET A 192 3.60 -16.11 -5.22
C MET A 192 2.29 -16.28 -5.98
N GLN A 193 1.69 -17.45 -5.84
CA GLN A 193 0.36 -17.71 -6.35
C GLN A 193 -0.67 -16.92 -5.55
N VAL A 194 -1.65 -16.38 -6.26
CA VAL A 194 -2.77 -15.62 -5.67
C VAL A 194 -4.05 -16.37 -6.01
N ALA A 195 -4.54 -17.12 -5.06
CA ALA A 195 -5.74 -17.96 -5.19
C ALA A 195 -6.96 -17.31 -4.53
N GLY A 196 -8.13 -17.87 -4.82
CA GLY A 196 -9.40 -17.46 -4.23
C GLY A 196 -10.15 -16.40 -5.02
N ASP A 197 -11.37 -16.11 -4.56
CA ASP A 197 -12.25 -15.14 -5.20
C ASP A 197 -11.82 -13.70 -4.91
N ARG A 198 -11.93 -12.86 -5.92
CA ARG A 198 -11.70 -11.41 -5.80
C ARG A 198 -12.69 -10.72 -4.87
N GLY A 199 -13.71 -11.44 -4.43
CA GLY A 199 -14.83 -10.93 -3.65
C GLY A 199 -15.80 -10.13 -4.53
N GLU A 200 -17.06 -10.28 -4.21
CA GLU A 200 -18.13 -9.53 -4.88
C GLU A 200 -18.18 -8.07 -4.40
N ALA A 201 -18.90 -7.23 -5.14
CA ALA A 201 -19.21 -5.88 -4.70
C ALA A 201 -19.97 -5.91 -3.37
N ARG A 202 -19.77 -4.87 -2.55
CA ARG A 202 -20.57 -4.70 -1.33
C ARG A 202 -22.04 -4.55 -1.73
N PRO A 203 -22.97 -5.18 -1.00
CA PRO A 203 -24.40 -5.10 -1.33
C PRO A 203 -24.89 -3.65 -1.23
N SER A 204 -25.74 -3.25 -2.15
CA SER A 204 -26.50 -2.00 -2.09
C SER A 204 -27.71 -2.15 -1.15
N PHE A 205 -28.35 -1.04 -0.85
CA PHE A 205 -29.66 -0.99 -0.21
C PHE A 205 -30.74 -0.86 -1.28
N SER A 206 -31.92 -1.40 -1.02
CA SER A 206 -33.15 -1.06 -1.75
C SER A 206 -33.68 0.31 -1.32
N GLN A 207 -34.65 0.88 -2.07
CA GLN A 207 -35.29 2.12 -1.67
C GLN A 207 -36.00 2.00 -0.31
N GLN A 208 -36.74 0.92 -0.09
CA GLN A 208 -37.44 0.66 1.17
C GLN A 208 -36.45 0.58 2.36
N GLU A 209 -35.29 -0.05 2.17
CA GLU A 209 -34.27 -0.13 3.21
C GLU A 209 -33.63 1.23 3.50
N ILE A 210 -33.46 2.09 2.49
CA ILE A 210 -32.98 3.47 2.70
C ILE A 210 -34.02 4.30 3.43
N ASP A 211 -35.29 4.21 3.07
CA ASP A 211 -36.38 4.91 3.74
C ASP A 211 -36.48 4.49 5.20
N HIS A 212 -36.38 3.18 5.47
CA HIS A 212 -36.32 2.65 6.82
C HIS A 212 -35.09 3.17 7.58
N LEU A 213 -33.89 3.13 6.97
CA LEU A 213 -32.66 3.61 7.60
C LEU A 213 -32.78 5.09 8.00
N LEU A 214 -33.23 5.94 7.07
CA LEU A 214 -33.34 7.39 7.28
C LEU A 214 -34.42 7.75 8.31
N SER A 215 -35.52 7.01 8.38
CA SER A 215 -36.55 7.19 9.40
C SER A 215 -36.12 6.69 10.79
N PHE A 216 -35.27 5.65 10.83
CA PHE A 216 -34.76 5.07 12.08
C PHE A 216 -33.72 5.94 12.78
N VAL A 217 -32.84 6.59 12.01
CA VAL A 217 -31.64 7.30 12.54
C VAL A 217 -31.98 8.39 13.55
N PRO A 218 -33.00 9.28 13.39
CA PRO A 218 -33.29 10.31 14.36
C PRO A 218 -33.59 9.76 15.77
N ALA A 219 -34.43 8.73 15.87
CA ALA A 219 -34.74 8.08 17.14
C ALA A 219 -33.52 7.37 17.74
N TRP A 220 -32.71 6.70 16.88
CA TRP A 220 -31.48 6.05 17.30
C TRP A 220 -30.44 7.02 17.89
N VAL A 221 -30.37 8.25 17.34
CA VAL A 221 -29.49 9.30 17.86
C VAL A 221 -30.05 9.85 19.16
N ALA A 222 -31.37 10.12 19.23
CA ALA A 222 -32.04 10.66 20.42
C ALA A 222 -31.85 9.77 21.66
N GLN A 223 -31.90 8.44 21.49
CA GLN A 223 -31.61 7.50 22.56
C GLN A 223 -30.22 7.69 23.17
N ALA A 224 -29.22 8.03 22.37
CA ALA A 224 -27.87 8.22 22.86
C ALA A 224 -27.72 9.43 23.78
N ARG A 225 -28.57 10.46 23.58
CA ARG A 225 -28.58 11.66 24.40
C ARG A 225 -29.01 11.37 25.86
N LEU A 226 -29.82 10.33 26.06
CA LEU A 226 -30.36 9.95 27.35
C LEU A 226 -29.51 8.98 28.15
N SER A 227 -28.68 8.17 27.48
CA SER A 227 -28.11 6.98 28.12
C SER A 227 -26.60 6.88 28.10
N ARG A 228 -25.86 7.81 27.45
CA ARG A 228 -24.40 7.65 27.23
C ARG A 228 -23.67 9.00 27.31
N THR A 229 -22.30 8.91 27.23
CA THR A 229 -21.43 10.09 27.22
C THR A 229 -21.72 11.00 26.03
N GLN A 230 -21.48 12.30 26.21
CA GLN A 230 -21.62 13.34 25.17
C GLN A 230 -20.91 12.91 23.86
N ARG A 231 -19.69 12.37 23.96
CA ARG A 231 -18.93 11.93 22.78
C ARG A 231 -19.65 10.83 21.98
N PHE A 232 -20.35 9.93 22.64
CA PHE A 232 -21.10 8.86 21.96
C PHE A 232 -22.30 9.42 21.18
N TYR A 233 -23.01 10.37 21.76
CA TYR A 233 -24.08 11.10 21.08
C TYR A 233 -23.53 11.83 19.85
N GLU A 234 -22.45 12.60 20.01
CA GLU A 234 -21.83 13.35 18.92
C GLU A 234 -21.35 12.45 17.77
N MET A 235 -20.79 11.27 18.09
CA MET A 235 -20.40 10.28 17.09
C MET A 235 -21.60 9.76 16.29
N LYS A 236 -22.74 9.53 16.92
CA LYS A 236 -23.98 9.13 16.24
C LYS A 236 -24.53 10.24 15.36
N MET A 237 -24.58 11.48 15.87
CA MET A 237 -24.99 12.67 15.09
C MET A 237 -24.11 12.84 13.85
N LEU A 238 -22.80 12.81 14.02
CA LEU A 238 -21.87 12.95 12.90
C LEU A 238 -22.02 11.79 11.90
N CYS A 239 -22.25 10.57 12.38
CA CYS A 239 -22.51 9.41 11.53
C CYS A 239 -23.79 9.58 10.71
N TRP A 240 -24.86 10.12 11.27
CA TRP A 240 -26.09 10.42 10.55
C TRP A 240 -25.84 11.32 9.34
N HIS A 241 -25.27 12.50 9.56
CA HIS A 241 -24.97 13.45 8.48
C HIS A 241 -23.96 12.89 7.48
N TYR A 242 -23.03 12.07 7.94
CA TYR A 242 -22.08 11.41 7.04
C TYR A 242 -22.74 10.37 6.14
N VAL A 243 -23.70 9.61 6.65
CA VAL A 243 -24.51 8.64 5.88
C VAL A 243 -25.31 9.38 4.80
N GLU A 244 -26.02 10.44 5.15
CA GLU A 244 -26.77 11.26 4.18
C GLU A 244 -25.84 11.85 3.11
N PHE A 245 -24.68 12.38 3.51
CA PHE A 245 -23.72 12.93 2.58
C PHE A 245 -23.21 11.89 1.57
N LEU A 246 -22.86 10.69 2.04
CA LEU A 246 -22.41 9.60 1.17
C LEU A 246 -23.51 9.13 0.22
N LEU A 247 -24.74 9.01 0.75
CA LEU A 247 -25.92 8.58 -0.01
C LEU A 247 -26.30 9.60 -1.10
N TYR A 248 -26.25 10.89 -0.78
CA TYR A 248 -26.70 11.93 -1.72
C TYR A 248 -25.62 12.45 -2.67
N THR A 249 -24.37 12.02 -2.52
CA THR A 249 -23.25 12.44 -3.40
C THR A 249 -22.60 11.29 -4.16
N GLY A 250 -22.73 10.07 -3.67
CA GLY A 250 -22.01 8.91 -4.22
C GLY A 250 -20.49 8.99 -4.06
N ILE A 251 -19.96 9.91 -3.23
CA ILE A 251 -18.54 10.07 -2.94
C ILE A 251 -17.96 8.81 -2.26
N ARG A 252 -16.66 8.59 -2.37
CA ARG A 252 -16.01 7.50 -1.62
C ARG A 252 -15.96 7.81 -0.13
N ALA A 253 -16.41 6.88 0.70
CA ALA A 253 -16.17 6.93 2.13
C ALA A 253 -14.67 6.92 2.45
N GLY A 254 -14.26 7.63 3.50
CA GLY A 254 -12.88 7.70 3.95
C GLY A 254 -12.16 8.98 3.53
N THR A 255 -10.95 8.88 3.00
CA THR A 255 -10.07 10.04 2.77
C THR A 255 -10.71 11.14 1.91
N GLU A 256 -11.42 10.76 0.84
CA GLU A 256 -12.05 11.71 -0.08
C GLU A 256 -13.14 12.53 0.61
N SER A 257 -14.13 11.89 1.23
CA SER A 257 -15.25 12.55 1.91
C SER A 257 -14.83 13.28 3.20
N ARG A 258 -13.87 12.73 3.94
CA ARG A 258 -13.38 13.35 5.18
C ARG A 258 -12.53 14.61 4.95
N SER A 259 -11.99 14.80 3.75
CA SER A 259 -11.21 15.99 3.39
C SER A 259 -12.08 17.18 2.96
N VAL A 260 -13.37 16.96 2.68
CA VAL A 260 -14.27 18.01 2.22
C VAL A 260 -14.45 19.09 3.29
N ARG A 261 -14.39 20.36 2.86
CA ARG A 261 -14.53 21.55 3.68
C ARG A 261 -15.77 22.32 3.28
N TRP A 262 -16.33 23.14 4.19
CA TRP A 262 -17.47 23.99 3.88
C TRP A 262 -17.22 24.89 2.65
N ARG A 263 -16.03 25.47 2.49
CA ARG A 263 -15.64 26.25 1.30
C ARG A 263 -15.61 25.44 -0.02
N ASN A 264 -15.67 24.11 0.03
CA ASN A 264 -15.73 23.26 -1.15
C ASN A 264 -17.16 23.14 -1.72
N LEU A 265 -18.16 23.65 -1.00
CA LEU A 265 -19.54 23.72 -1.43
C LEU A 265 -19.77 24.98 -2.26
N GLN A 266 -20.46 24.85 -3.39
CA GLN A 266 -20.76 25.95 -4.29
C GLN A 266 -22.08 25.71 -4.99
N TRP A 267 -22.80 26.79 -5.32
CA TRP A 267 -23.95 26.70 -6.19
C TRP A 267 -23.51 26.67 -7.67
N HIS A 268 -24.11 25.78 -8.43
CA HIS A 268 -24.02 25.71 -9.88
C HIS A 268 -25.40 26.03 -10.48
N HIS A 269 -25.46 26.97 -11.41
CA HIS A 269 -26.69 27.37 -12.05
C HIS A 269 -26.70 26.82 -13.49
N ALA A 270 -27.77 26.11 -13.86
CA ALA A 270 -28.02 25.62 -15.20
C ALA A 270 -29.53 25.57 -15.44
N GLU A 271 -29.97 25.97 -16.61
CA GLU A 271 -31.38 25.91 -17.06
C GLU A 271 -32.38 26.51 -16.07
N GLY A 272 -32.04 27.66 -15.46
CA GLY A 272 -32.88 28.35 -14.47
C GLY A 272 -32.96 27.71 -13.08
N ARG A 273 -32.27 26.59 -12.85
CA ARG A 273 -32.20 25.90 -11.57
C ARG A 273 -30.82 26.02 -10.96
N ARG A 274 -30.74 25.91 -9.63
CA ARG A 274 -29.49 25.82 -8.90
C ARG A 274 -29.26 24.42 -8.35
N TYR A 275 -28.01 23.97 -8.40
CA TYR A 275 -27.58 22.66 -7.94
C TYR A 275 -26.41 22.83 -6.97
N LEU A 276 -26.43 22.09 -5.87
CA LEU A 276 -25.27 22.07 -4.97
C LEU A 276 -24.15 21.23 -5.59
N ARG A 277 -23.01 21.86 -5.88
CA ARG A 277 -21.81 21.15 -6.29
C ARG A 277 -20.76 21.12 -5.21
N VAL A 278 -20.04 20.02 -5.13
CA VAL A 278 -19.01 19.79 -4.12
C VAL A 278 -17.67 19.56 -4.81
N TRP A 279 -16.67 20.38 -4.47
CA TRP A 279 -15.31 20.14 -4.91
C TRP A 279 -14.68 19.03 -4.05
N VAL A 280 -14.17 17.98 -4.69
CA VAL A 280 -13.53 16.85 -4.03
C VAL A 280 -12.21 16.53 -4.68
N SER A 281 -11.26 16.07 -3.88
CA SER A 281 -9.95 15.58 -4.36
C SER A 281 -9.65 14.24 -3.71
N GLY A 282 -9.39 13.24 -4.51
CA GLY A 282 -9.15 11.88 -4.05
C GLY A 282 -8.18 11.11 -4.95
N LYS A 283 -8.22 9.80 -4.87
CA LYS A 283 -7.31 8.89 -5.58
C LYS A 283 -7.27 9.10 -7.11
N THR A 284 -8.38 9.56 -7.70
CA THR A 284 -8.55 9.76 -9.14
C THR A 284 -8.38 11.21 -9.58
N GLY A 285 -7.85 12.06 -8.71
CA GLY A 285 -7.69 13.49 -8.97
C GLY A 285 -8.88 14.34 -8.49
N PRO A 286 -8.77 15.66 -8.67
CA PRO A 286 -9.82 16.61 -8.28
C PRO A 286 -10.98 16.59 -9.27
N ARG A 287 -12.20 16.84 -8.77
CA ARG A 287 -13.42 17.00 -9.56
C ARG A 287 -14.51 17.73 -8.79
N TYR A 288 -15.48 18.24 -9.51
CA TYR A 288 -16.78 18.57 -8.94
C TYR A 288 -17.72 17.37 -9.04
N LEU A 289 -18.57 17.21 -8.03
CA LEU A 289 -19.75 16.35 -8.08
C LEU A 289 -21.00 17.18 -7.79
N ILE A 290 -22.14 16.76 -8.31
CA ILE A 290 -23.44 17.33 -8.04
C ILE A 290 -24.12 16.50 -6.95
N ALA A 291 -24.58 17.15 -5.91
CA ALA A 291 -25.33 16.51 -4.85
C ALA A 291 -26.84 16.43 -5.20
N ARG A 292 -27.53 15.43 -4.66
CA ARG A 292 -28.99 15.40 -4.66
C ARG A 292 -29.52 16.53 -3.76
N ASP A 293 -30.68 17.10 -4.11
CA ASP A 293 -31.26 18.28 -3.43
C ASP A 293 -31.44 18.06 -1.92
N ALA A 294 -31.80 16.86 -1.50
CA ALA A 294 -31.95 16.48 -0.10
C ALA A 294 -30.69 16.70 0.77
N LEU A 295 -29.50 16.83 0.15
CA LEU A 295 -28.29 17.12 0.89
C LEU A 295 -28.27 18.52 1.53
N VAL A 296 -28.97 19.49 0.92
CA VAL A 296 -29.01 20.89 1.41
C VAL A 296 -29.53 20.94 2.84
N GLU A 297 -30.67 20.32 3.08
CA GLU A 297 -31.30 20.27 4.43
C GLU A 297 -30.41 19.50 5.42
N SER A 298 -29.78 18.40 5.01
CA SER A 298 -28.87 17.67 5.87
C SER A 298 -27.67 18.51 6.31
N LEU A 299 -27.10 19.30 5.39
CA LEU A 299 -25.98 20.20 5.69
C LEU A 299 -26.41 21.39 6.60
N GLU A 300 -27.60 21.90 6.43
CA GLU A 300 -28.14 22.95 7.32
C GLU A 300 -28.32 22.40 8.74
N ARG A 301 -28.87 21.21 8.91
CA ARG A 301 -28.95 20.55 10.24
C ARG A 301 -27.56 20.32 10.83
N LEU A 302 -26.58 19.89 10.02
CA LEU A 302 -25.21 19.70 10.48
C LEU A 302 -24.56 21.03 10.90
N MET A 303 -24.76 22.09 10.13
CA MET A 303 -24.27 23.45 10.38
C MET A 303 -24.75 23.93 11.74
N ILE A 304 -26.06 23.85 11.98
CA ILE A 304 -26.71 24.25 13.27
C ILE A 304 -26.14 23.39 14.41
N TRP A 305 -26.04 22.07 14.24
CA TRP A 305 -25.52 21.20 15.27
C TRP A 305 -24.04 21.48 15.62
N GLN A 306 -23.25 21.92 14.65
CA GLN A 306 -21.87 22.34 14.87
C GLN A 306 -21.72 23.72 15.51
N GLY A 307 -22.84 24.42 15.78
CA GLY A 307 -22.86 25.72 16.43
C GLY A 307 -22.53 26.91 15.52
N TYR A 308 -22.68 26.76 14.20
CA TYR A 308 -22.54 27.89 13.29
C TYR A 308 -23.81 28.77 13.29
N ASP A 309 -23.59 30.07 13.38
CA ASP A 309 -24.68 31.10 13.38
C ASP A 309 -24.79 31.73 11.96
N TYR A 310 -25.21 30.89 10.99
CA TYR A 310 -25.55 31.33 9.64
C TYR A 310 -27.04 31.08 9.39
N ALA A 311 -27.71 32.02 8.74
CA ALA A 311 -29.16 31.93 8.49
C ALA A 311 -29.54 30.68 7.64
N ASN A 312 -28.68 30.25 6.75
CA ASN A 312 -28.89 29.11 5.87
C ASN A 312 -27.56 28.68 5.22
N LEU A 313 -27.62 27.60 4.41
CA LEU A 313 -26.45 27.09 3.68
C LEU A 313 -25.88 28.11 2.70
N ASP A 314 -26.71 28.98 2.11
CA ASP A 314 -26.26 30.05 1.20
C ASP A 314 -25.28 31.02 1.88
N ALA A 315 -25.64 31.43 3.12
CA ALA A 315 -24.79 32.31 3.92
C ALA A 315 -23.48 31.64 4.30
N MET A 316 -23.52 30.35 4.66
CA MET A 316 -22.34 29.54 4.97
C MET A 316 -21.39 29.39 3.76
N ILE A 317 -21.97 29.15 2.56
CA ILE A 317 -21.20 29.03 1.32
C ILE A 317 -20.54 30.37 0.96
N ARG A 318 -21.26 31.49 1.06
CA ARG A 318 -20.70 32.83 0.82
C ARG A 318 -19.58 33.19 1.81
N ALA A 319 -19.68 32.73 3.04
CA ALA A 319 -18.68 32.99 4.09
C ALA A 319 -17.36 32.20 3.80
N GLY A 320 -17.37 31.19 2.94
CA GLY A 320 -16.18 30.46 2.51
C GLY A 320 -15.41 29.78 3.65
N VAL A 321 -16.11 29.26 4.65
CA VAL A 321 -15.53 28.71 5.89
C VAL A 321 -14.54 27.60 5.59
N ASP A 322 -13.27 27.77 5.97
CA ASP A 322 -12.21 26.79 5.78
C ASP A 322 -12.11 25.80 6.95
N ARG A 323 -13.19 25.10 7.22
CA ARG A 323 -13.24 23.99 8.18
C ARG A 323 -13.78 22.73 7.52
N ARG A 324 -13.29 21.57 7.93
CA ARG A 324 -13.83 20.28 7.45
C ARG A 324 -15.29 20.14 7.84
N ILE A 325 -16.09 19.53 6.97
CA ILE A 325 -17.53 19.32 7.22
C ILE A 325 -17.73 18.29 8.34
N PHE A 326 -17.01 17.17 8.31
CA PHE A 326 -17.19 16.06 9.25
C PHE A 326 -16.25 16.18 10.44
N VAL A 327 -16.56 17.12 11.33
CA VAL A 327 -15.90 17.35 12.62
C VAL A 327 -16.95 17.44 13.72
N MET A 328 -16.56 17.13 14.95
CA MET A 328 -17.37 17.36 16.15
C MET A 328 -17.57 18.86 16.39
N PRO A 329 -18.58 19.32 17.19
CA PRO A 329 -18.71 20.70 17.55
C PRO A 329 -17.43 21.34 18.11
N ALA A 330 -16.68 20.61 18.95
CA ALA A 330 -15.39 21.02 19.49
C ALA A 330 -14.27 21.08 18.44
N GLY A 331 -14.46 20.53 17.24
CA GLY A 331 -13.54 20.64 16.10
C GLY A 331 -12.69 19.41 15.81
N ASP A 332 -12.67 18.42 16.69
CA ASP A 332 -11.94 17.18 16.44
C ASP A 332 -12.64 16.32 15.38
N GLN A 333 -11.81 15.71 14.54
CA GLN A 333 -12.29 14.80 13.50
C GLN A 333 -12.04 13.36 13.93
N PRO A 334 -13.07 12.51 14.05
CA PRO A 334 -12.86 11.10 14.37
C PRO A 334 -12.08 10.42 13.25
N TYR A 335 -11.25 9.44 13.63
CA TYR A 335 -10.43 8.69 12.66
C TYR A 335 -11.28 8.01 11.59
N GLU A 336 -12.38 7.36 12.03
CA GLU A 336 -13.35 6.73 11.12
C GLU A 336 -14.74 6.63 11.76
N LEU A 337 -15.75 6.44 10.92
CA LEU A 337 -17.14 6.25 11.32
C LEU A 337 -17.68 4.84 11.02
N SER A 338 -16.85 3.94 10.50
CA SER A 338 -17.27 2.58 10.10
C SER A 338 -17.83 1.77 11.26
N GLY A 339 -17.23 1.86 12.44
CA GLY A 339 -17.72 1.16 13.64
C GLY A 339 -19.07 1.66 14.10
N VAL A 340 -19.29 2.98 14.04
CA VAL A 340 -20.58 3.59 14.41
C VAL A 340 -21.66 3.24 13.39
N PHE A 341 -21.34 3.29 12.10
CA PHE A 341 -22.22 2.88 11.02
C PHE A 341 -22.59 1.39 11.10
N GLY A 342 -21.62 0.53 11.37
CA GLY A 342 -21.89 -0.90 11.57
C GLY A 342 -22.83 -1.18 12.77
N ARG A 343 -22.77 -0.34 13.80
CA ARG A 343 -23.72 -0.39 14.94
C ARG A 343 -25.11 0.09 14.52
N LEU A 344 -25.19 1.21 13.80
CA LEU A 344 -26.45 1.72 13.24
C LEU A 344 -27.14 0.64 12.40
N LEU A 345 -26.41 -0.03 11.50
CA LEU A 345 -26.96 -1.08 10.65
C LEU A 345 -27.42 -2.32 11.45
N ARG A 346 -26.70 -2.66 12.52
CA ARG A 346 -27.11 -3.77 13.40
C ARG A 346 -28.40 -3.43 14.15
N ASP A 347 -28.47 -2.23 14.71
CA ASP A 347 -29.60 -1.77 15.51
C ASP A 347 -30.85 -1.56 14.64
N SER A 348 -30.70 -1.24 13.34
CA SER A 348 -31.80 -1.13 12.36
C SER A 348 -32.14 -2.43 11.62
N GLY A 349 -31.44 -3.53 11.88
CA GLY A 349 -31.64 -4.81 11.17
C GLY A 349 -31.09 -4.83 9.75
N LEU A 350 -30.29 -3.84 9.33
CA LEU A 350 -29.82 -3.69 7.94
C LEU A 350 -28.35 -4.08 7.73
N LEU A 351 -27.69 -4.75 8.70
CA LEU A 351 -26.27 -5.07 8.60
C LEU A 351 -25.97 -6.03 7.46
N GLN A 352 -26.84 -6.99 7.22
CA GLN A 352 -26.72 -7.99 6.16
C GLN A 352 -27.81 -7.78 5.11
N ASP A 353 -27.54 -8.19 3.88
CA ASP A 353 -28.56 -8.32 2.83
C ASP A 353 -29.22 -9.71 2.88
N ALA A 354 -30.16 -9.98 1.96
CA ALA A 354 -30.84 -11.25 1.84
C ALA A 354 -29.92 -12.46 1.51
N ALA A 355 -28.66 -12.21 1.12
CA ALA A 355 -27.65 -13.22 0.86
C ALA A 355 -26.56 -13.24 1.96
N ASP A 356 -26.85 -12.76 3.17
CA ASP A 356 -25.95 -12.69 4.33
C ASP A 356 -24.66 -11.90 4.10
N LYS A 357 -24.63 -11.02 3.08
CA LYS A 357 -23.46 -10.17 2.81
C LYS A 357 -23.49 -8.91 3.64
N THR A 358 -22.39 -8.64 4.32
CA THR A 358 -22.26 -7.51 5.23
C THR A 358 -22.17 -6.18 4.48
N ARG A 359 -23.05 -5.24 4.82
CA ARG A 359 -23.03 -3.85 4.36
C ARG A 359 -22.02 -3.00 5.12
N THR A 360 -21.49 -2.00 4.44
CA THR A 360 -20.49 -1.07 4.97
C THR A 360 -20.80 0.35 4.46
N LEU A 361 -20.07 1.36 4.92
CA LEU A 361 -20.17 2.72 4.36
C LEU A 361 -20.03 2.75 2.82
N TYR A 362 -19.28 1.81 2.25
CA TYR A 362 -19.14 1.71 0.81
C TYR A 362 -20.41 1.23 0.10
N SER A 363 -21.29 0.54 0.81
CA SER A 363 -22.62 0.13 0.34
C SER A 363 -23.50 1.33 -0.04
N LEU A 364 -23.38 2.46 0.67
CA LEU A 364 -24.09 3.69 0.34
C LEU A 364 -23.71 4.24 -1.04
N ARG A 365 -22.44 4.14 -1.38
CA ARG A 365 -21.97 4.52 -2.72
C ARG A 365 -22.48 3.56 -3.80
N HIS A 366 -22.59 2.27 -3.51
CA HIS A 366 -23.22 1.31 -4.42
C HIS A 366 -24.70 1.64 -4.60
N THR A 367 -25.41 1.96 -3.52
CA THR A 367 -26.81 2.38 -3.56
C THR A 367 -27.01 3.63 -4.42
N TYR A 368 -26.16 4.66 -4.24
CA TYR A 368 -26.19 5.85 -5.09
C TYR A 368 -26.05 5.50 -6.57
N ALA A 369 -25.10 4.62 -6.92
CA ALA A 369 -24.88 4.24 -8.31
C ALA A 369 -26.05 3.42 -8.86
N THR A 370 -26.63 2.50 -8.08
CA THR A 370 -27.80 1.73 -8.47
C THR A 370 -28.99 2.62 -8.76
N PHE A 371 -29.29 3.57 -7.87
CA PHE A 371 -30.40 4.51 -8.05
C PHE A 371 -30.16 5.45 -9.24
N ALA A 372 -28.94 5.97 -9.39
CA ALA A 372 -28.61 6.84 -10.53
C ALA A 372 -28.77 6.13 -11.89
N LEU A 373 -28.42 4.84 -11.97
CA LEU A 373 -28.64 4.04 -13.17
C LEU A 373 -30.13 3.74 -13.40
N ALA A 374 -30.89 3.48 -12.32
CA ALA A 374 -32.32 3.31 -12.39
C ALA A 374 -33.04 4.60 -12.86
N ASP A 375 -32.57 5.75 -12.38
CA ASP A 375 -33.03 7.09 -12.81
C ASP A 375 -32.62 7.41 -14.27
N GLY A 376 -31.90 6.51 -14.98
CA GLY A 376 -31.50 6.66 -16.37
C GLY A 376 -30.28 7.54 -16.59
N ILE A 377 -29.48 7.84 -15.57
CA ILE A 377 -28.24 8.61 -15.72
C ILE A 377 -27.24 7.81 -16.57
N PRO A 378 -26.71 8.40 -17.69
CA PRO A 378 -25.75 7.71 -18.54
C PRO A 378 -24.49 7.26 -17.76
N ILE A 379 -24.04 6.05 -18.04
CA ILE A 379 -22.92 5.41 -17.33
C ILE A 379 -21.63 6.26 -17.36
N HIS A 380 -21.37 6.97 -18.45
CA HIS A 380 -20.22 7.87 -18.59
C HIS A 380 -20.32 9.08 -17.64
N THR A 381 -21.53 9.66 -17.53
CA THR A 381 -21.82 10.77 -16.62
C THR A 381 -21.65 10.31 -15.18
N LEU A 382 -22.22 9.14 -14.85
CA LEU A 382 -22.10 8.55 -13.53
C LEU A 382 -20.63 8.22 -13.15
N ALA A 383 -19.85 7.71 -14.10
CA ALA A 383 -18.43 7.44 -13.90
C ALA A 383 -17.64 8.72 -13.54
N ARG A 384 -17.90 9.83 -14.24
CA ARG A 384 -17.30 11.14 -13.93
C ARG A 384 -17.76 11.67 -12.58
N GLN A 385 -19.07 11.64 -12.30
CA GLN A 385 -19.66 12.03 -11.02
C GLN A 385 -18.99 11.30 -9.85
N MET A 386 -18.91 9.99 -9.92
CA MET A 386 -18.33 9.14 -8.87
C MET A 386 -16.80 9.13 -8.88
N GLY A 387 -16.12 9.64 -9.90
CA GLY A 387 -14.66 9.58 -10.03
C GLY A 387 -14.16 8.13 -10.13
N THR A 388 -14.79 7.34 -11.00
CA THR A 388 -14.43 5.94 -11.28
C THR A 388 -14.37 5.71 -12.79
N SER A 389 -13.95 4.54 -13.24
CA SER A 389 -14.01 4.20 -14.66
C SER A 389 -15.36 3.56 -15.04
N VAL A 390 -15.76 3.70 -16.31
CA VAL A 390 -16.93 3.02 -16.86
C VAL A 390 -16.85 1.52 -16.63
N GLY A 391 -15.72 0.88 -16.92
CA GLY A 391 -15.54 -0.55 -16.70
C GLY A 391 -15.65 -1.00 -15.22
N MET A 392 -15.46 -0.09 -14.26
CA MET A 392 -15.74 -0.39 -12.85
C MET A 392 -17.23 -0.35 -12.56
N ILE A 393 -17.96 0.59 -13.18
CA ILE A 393 -19.42 0.63 -13.04
C ILE A 393 -20.04 -0.60 -13.73
N GLU A 394 -19.65 -0.90 -14.95
CA GLU A 394 -20.12 -2.11 -15.66
C GLU A 394 -19.89 -3.38 -14.86
N ARG A 395 -18.68 -3.58 -14.34
CA ARG A 395 -18.34 -4.76 -13.54
C ARG A 395 -19.24 -4.96 -12.32
N HIS A 396 -19.63 -3.87 -11.67
CA HIS A 396 -20.37 -3.94 -10.41
C HIS A 396 -21.89 -3.84 -10.61
N TYR A 397 -22.36 -3.29 -11.72
CA TYR A 397 -23.78 -2.96 -11.93
C TYR A 397 -24.38 -3.55 -13.22
N SER A 398 -23.58 -4.21 -14.09
CA SER A 398 -24.06 -4.76 -15.36
C SER A 398 -25.21 -5.77 -15.20
N LYS A 399 -25.22 -6.52 -14.10
CA LYS A 399 -26.30 -7.47 -13.81
C LYS A 399 -27.64 -6.80 -13.46
N LEU A 400 -27.62 -5.55 -13.02
CA LEU A 400 -28.82 -4.79 -12.65
C LEU A 400 -29.42 -4.04 -13.85
N THR A 401 -28.62 -3.71 -14.86
CA THR A 401 -29.02 -2.90 -15.98
C THR A 401 -30.20 -3.47 -16.78
N PRO A 402 -30.28 -4.78 -17.12
CA PRO A 402 -31.43 -5.34 -17.79
C PRO A 402 -32.71 -5.29 -16.95
N MET A 403 -32.63 -5.57 -15.65
CA MET A 403 -33.79 -5.53 -14.74
C MET A 403 -34.29 -4.09 -14.52
N LEU A 404 -33.37 -3.14 -14.38
CA LEU A 404 -33.69 -1.71 -14.24
C LEU A 404 -34.21 -1.09 -15.54
N SER A 405 -33.98 -1.73 -16.67
CA SER A 405 -34.40 -1.29 -18.01
C SER A 405 -35.51 -2.17 -18.58
N ALA A 406 -36.13 -3.03 -17.76
CA ALA A 406 -37.12 -3.99 -18.25
C ALA A 406 -38.25 -3.33 -19.06
N GLU A 407 -38.79 -2.20 -18.60
CA GLU A 407 -39.81 -1.44 -19.30
C GLU A 407 -39.35 -0.87 -20.65
N ARG A 408 -38.04 -0.64 -20.82
CA ARG A 408 -37.46 -0.14 -22.08
C ARG A 408 -37.02 -1.27 -23.00
N LEU A 409 -36.91 -2.49 -22.49
CA LEU A 409 -36.50 -3.68 -23.23
C LEU A 409 -37.70 -4.53 -23.64
N ALA A 410 -38.84 -4.37 -22.98
CA ALA A 410 -40.11 -5.02 -23.30
C ALA A 410 -40.94 -4.18 -24.32
#